data_2fa689aa091a98819207490efed7cac0
#
_entry.id   2fa689aa091a98819207490efed7cac0
#
_cell.length_a   1.000
_cell.length_b   1.000
_cell.length_c   1.000
_cell.angle_alpha   90.00
_cell.angle_beta   90.00
_cell.angle_gamma   90.00
#
_symmetry.space_group_name_H-M   'P 1'
#
loop_
_entity.id
_entity.type
_entity.pdbx_description
1 polymer ?
#
loop_
_entity_poly.entity_id
_entity_poly.type
_entity_poly.pdbx_seq_one_letter_code
_entity_poly.pdbx_strand_id
1 'polypeptide(L)'
;HTVDAGSTINRVIGMFPNEDERQIRIRLADSIRWIVCQRLLPKIGGGRVATFEILGTNLRVQDAILHGESEGKTFYDIMEASGAFGMVTFDSHLVGLYEEGLITQETAMAFASQRGIVGRGIDAIKSSRGEKTTDIEKLEIDRTYNKAI
;
A
#
# COMPACT_ATOMS: atom_id res chain seq x y z
N HIS A 1 -12.46 12.11 -5.48
CA HIS A 1 -11.51 13.03 -4.81
C HIS A 1 -10.96 12.46 -3.49
N THR A 2 -10.85 11.15 -3.37
CA THR A 2 -10.22 10.47 -2.24
C THR A 2 -8.89 9.88 -2.67
N VAL A 3 -7.96 9.75 -1.72
CA VAL A 3 -6.58 9.32 -2.03
C VAL A 3 -6.41 7.80 -1.98
N ASP A 4 -7.30 7.09 -1.26
CA ASP A 4 -7.27 5.65 -1.05
C ASP A 4 -8.66 5.10 -0.67
N ALA A 5 -8.78 3.79 -0.48
CA ALA A 5 -10.03 3.10 -0.16
C ALA A 5 -10.55 3.47 1.23
N GLY A 6 -9.67 3.57 2.24
CA GLY A 6 -10.04 3.96 3.61
C GLY A 6 -10.62 5.38 3.64
N SER A 7 -9.95 6.33 2.99
CA SER A 7 -10.45 7.70 2.84
C SER A 7 -11.79 7.77 2.12
N THR A 8 -12.03 6.87 1.17
CA THR A 8 -13.32 6.77 0.47
C THR A 8 -14.44 6.36 1.43
N ILE A 9 -14.22 5.32 2.23
CA ILE A 9 -15.19 4.86 3.24
C ILE A 9 -15.49 5.97 4.24
N ASN A 10 -14.44 6.57 4.82
CA ASN A 10 -14.58 7.64 5.81
C ASN A 10 -15.31 8.86 5.23
N ARG A 11 -15.05 9.21 3.97
CA ARG A 11 -15.75 10.31 3.29
C ARG A 11 -17.23 10.01 3.09
N VAL A 12 -17.59 8.79 2.67
CA VAL A 12 -19.01 8.40 2.53
C VAL A 12 -19.73 8.51 3.86
N ILE A 13 -19.14 7.98 4.94
CA ILE A 13 -19.71 8.07 6.28
C ILE A 13 -19.87 9.54 6.72
N GLY A 14 -18.82 10.36 6.55
CA GLY A 14 -18.81 11.77 6.94
C GLY A 14 -19.70 12.71 6.11
N MET A 15 -20.38 12.21 5.07
CA MET A 15 -21.38 12.98 4.33
C MET A 15 -22.74 13.06 5.03
N PHE A 16 -22.94 12.27 6.10
CA PHE A 16 -24.21 12.18 6.83
C PHE A 16 -24.08 12.79 8.23
N PRO A 17 -25.20 13.19 8.87
CA PRO A 17 -25.20 13.63 10.27
C PRO A 17 -24.68 12.54 11.18
N ASN A 18 -24.00 12.92 12.28
CA ASN A 18 -23.44 11.98 13.24
C ASN A 18 -24.50 11.03 13.86
N GLU A 19 -25.73 11.49 13.99
CA GLU A 19 -26.86 10.68 14.48
C GLU A 19 -27.21 9.52 13.57
N ASP A 20 -26.90 9.60 12.27
CA ASP A 20 -27.16 8.56 11.28
C ASP A 20 -25.94 7.66 11.05
N GLU A 21 -24.78 7.99 11.61
CA GLU A 21 -23.49 7.31 11.32
C GLU A 21 -23.58 5.81 11.45
N ARG A 22 -24.16 5.30 12.55
CA ARG A 22 -24.31 3.87 12.80
C ARG A 22 -25.11 3.17 11.69
N GLN A 23 -26.20 3.78 11.27
CA GLN A 23 -27.06 3.24 10.20
C GLN A 23 -26.34 3.22 8.85
N ILE A 24 -25.57 4.28 8.57
CA ILE A 24 -24.79 4.40 7.34
C ILE A 24 -23.68 3.35 7.31
N ARG A 25 -22.96 3.13 8.41
CA ARG A 25 -21.95 2.08 8.51
C ARG A 25 -22.54 0.69 8.22
N ILE A 26 -23.69 0.36 8.80
CA ILE A 26 -24.39 -0.91 8.54
C ILE A 26 -24.71 -1.05 7.04
N ARG A 27 -25.36 -0.07 6.45
CA ARG A 27 -25.74 -0.10 5.02
C ARG A 27 -24.51 -0.18 4.11
N LEU A 28 -23.47 0.56 4.43
CA LEU A 28 -22.22 0.54 3.65
C LEU A 28 -21.54 -0.82 3.73
N ALA A 29 -21.43 -1.43 4.92
CA ALA A 29 -20.84 -2.74 5.11
C ALA A 29 -21.60 -3.84 4.35
N ASP A 30 -22.95 -3.74 4.27
CA ASP A 30 -23.78 -4.71 3.59
C ASP A 30 -23.78 -4.55 2.05
N SER A 31 -23.66 -3.31 1.58
CA SER A 31 -23.85 -3.01 0.15
C SER A 31 -22.56 -2.96 -0.66
N ILE A 32 -21.45 -2.49 -0.07
CA ILE A 32 -20.19 -2.31 -0.79
C ILE A 32 -19.64 -3.67 -1.23
N ARG A 33 -19.08 -3.73 -2.44
CA ARG A 33 -18.43 -4.94 -2.96
C ARG A 33 -16.96 -4.69 -3.26
N TRP A 34 -16.68 -3.61 -3.96
CA TRP A 34 -15.33 -3.21 -4.34
C TRP A 34 -15.17 -1.70 -4.26
N ILE A 35 -14.00 -1.26 -3.79
CA ILE A 35 -13.52 0.11 -3.99
C ILE A 35 -12.25 -0.01 -4.83
N VAL A 36 -12.24 0.67 -5.98
CA VAL A 36 -11.09 0.70 -6.87
C VAL A 36 -10.60 2.14 -6.94
N CYS A 37 -9.40 2.37 -6.44
CA CYS A 37 -8.72 3.66 -6.52
C CYS A 37 -7.64 3.59 -7.59
N GLN A 38 -7.46 4.67 -8.35
CA GLN A 38 -6.51 4.74 -9.45
C GLN A 38 -5.65 5.99 -9.34
N ARG A 39 -4.36 5.83 -9.67
CA ARG A 39 -3.42 6.94 -9.90
C ARG A 39 -2.74 6.74 -11.24
N LEU A 40 -2.32 7.84 -11.89
CA LEU A 40 -1.54 7.81 -13.13
C LEU A 40 -0.11 8.24 -12.84
N LEU A 41 0.84 7.39 -13.18
CA LEU A 41 2.26 7.56 -12.92
C LEU A 41 3.02 7.88 -14.22
N PRO A 42 4.12 8.64 -14.16
CA PRO A 42 5.05 8.74 -15.25
C PRO A 42 5.63 7.36 -15.60
N LYS A 43 5.59 6.98 -16.87
CA LYS A 43 6.14 5.71 -17.38
C LYS A 43 7.53 5.92 -17.95
N ILE A 44 8.42 4.94 -17.75
CA ILE A 44 9.72 4.89 -18.45
C ILE A 44 9.47 4.85 -19.96
N GLY A 45 10.18 5.69 -20.70
CA GLY A 45 10.00 5.84 -22.15
C GLY A 45 8.88 6.79 -22.56
N GLY A 46 8.22 7.43 -21.59
CA GLY A 46 7.18 8.45 -21.81
C GLY A 46 5.75 7.93 -21.64
N GLY A 47 4.83 8.86 -21.57
CA GLY A 47 3.42 8.57 -21.30
C GLY A 47 3.16 8.27 -19.82
N ARG A 48 2.03 7.60 -19.54
CA ARG A 48 1.58 7.27 -18.19
C ARG A 48 1.18 5.81 -18.07
N VAL A 49 1.33 5.26 -16.88
CA VAL A 49 0.81 3.94 -16.50
C VAL A 49 -0.11 4.09 -15.29
N ALA A 50 -1.19 3.34 -15.25
CA ALA A 50 -2.10 3.34 -14.11
C ALA A 50 -1.57 2.44 -13.00
N THR A 51 -1.69 2.91 -11.74
CA THR A 51 -1.58 2.06 -10.56
C THR A 51 -2.92 2.02 -9.85
N PHE A 52 -3.21 0.89 -9.20
CA PHE A 52 -4.50 0.63 -8.58
C PHE A 52 -4.33 0.22 -7.12
N GLU A 53 -5.31 0.62 -6.32
CA GLU A 53 -5.62 0.03 -5.03
C GLU A 53 -7.01 -0.58 -5.11
N ILE A 54 -7.16 -1.82 -4.67
CA ILE A 54 -8.40 -2.59 -4.79
C ILE A 54 -8.74 -3.18 -3.44
N LEU A 55 -9.80 -2.66 -2.82
CA LEU A 55 -10.39 -3.18 -1.60
C LEU A 55 -11.65 -3.97 -1.96
N GLY A 56 -11.63 -5.28 -1.71
CA GLY A 56 -12.81 -6.14 -1.83
C GLY A 56 -13.51 -6.31 -0.48
N THR A 57 -14.78 -6.71 -0.49
CA THR A 57 -15.51 -6.94 0.75
C THR A 57 -15.29 -8.36 1.27
N ASN A 58 -14.91 -8.46 2.54
CA ASN A 58 -14.89 -9.67 3.35
C ASN A 58 -15.31 -9.33 4.80
N LEU A 59 -15.40 -10.32 5.67
CA LEU A 59 -15.80 -10.11 7.07
C LEU A 59 -14.92 -9.10 7.82
N ARG A 60 -13.60 -9.05 7.54
CA ARG A 60 -12.69 -8.10 8.18
C ARG A 60 -12.96 -6.67 7.72
N VAL A 61 -13.22 -6.48 6.42
CA VAL A 61 -13.58 -5.18 5.85
C VAL A 61 -14.92 -4.71 6.40
N GLN A 62 -15.92 -5.60 6.48
CA GLN A 62 -17.22 -5.29 7.08
C GLN A 62 -17.07 -4.88 8.55
N ASP A 63 -16.27 -5.61 9.33
CA ASP A 63 -16.01 -5.29 10.73
C ASP A 63 -15.34 -3.91 10.87
N ALA A 64 -14.33 -3.62 10.05
CA ALA A 64 -13.67 -2.31 10.04
C ALA A 64 -14.61 -1.16 9.61
N ILE A 65 -15.55 -1.41 8.71
CA ILE A 65 -16.58 -0.41 8.36
C ILE A 65 -17.55 -0.19 9.54
N LEU A 66 -17.99 -1.25 10.20
CA LEU A 66 -18.98 -1.20 11.28
C LEU A 66 -18.43 -0.53 12.54
N HIS A 67 -17.20 -0.88 12.93
CA HIS A 67 -16.63 -0.54 14.23
C HIS A 67 -15.47 0.46 14.16
N GLY A 68 -15.03 0.81 12.94
CA GLY A 68 -13.84 1.62 12.71
C GLY A 68 -12.55 0.79 12.62
N GLU A 69 -11.51 1.42 12.12
CA GLU A 69 -10.17 0.86 12.06
C GLU A 69 -9.53 0.84 13.46
N SER A 70 -8.65 -0.13 13.71
CA SER A 70 -7.84 -0.23 14.91
C SER A 70 -6.41 -0.67 14.57
N GLU A 71 -5.50 -0.63 15.52
CA GLU A 71 -4.12 -1.03 15.34
C GLU A 71 -4.02 -2.47 14.79
N GLY A 72 -3.30 -2.65 13.69
CA GLY A 72 -3.15 -3.94 12.98
C GLY A 72 -4.41 -4.42 12.26
N LYS A 73 -5.45 -3.58 12.17
CA LYS A 73 -6.72 -3.87 11.47
C LYS A 73 -7.20 -2.66 10.65
N THR A 74 -6.26 -1.98 10.01
CA THR A 74 -6.60 -0.93 9.06
C THR A 74 -7.05 -1.53 7.73
N PHE A 75 -7.76 -0.76 6.89
CA PHE A 75 -8.09 -1.22 5.53
C PHE A 75 -6.84 -1.59 4.75
N TYR A 76 -5.73 -0.87 4.97
CA TYR A 76 -4.43 -1.18 4.40
C TYR A 76 -3.92 -2.56 4.83
N ASP A 77 -3.90 -2.86 6.15
CA ASP A 77 -3.46 -4.15 6.69
C ASP A 77 -4.33 -5.31 6.17
N ILE A 78 -5.64 -5.07 6.05
CA ILE A 78 -6.58 -6.07 5.52
C ILE A 78 -6.29 -6.37 4.05
N MET A 79 -6.02 -5.35 3.23
CA MET A 79 -5.66 -5.53 1.81
C MET A 79 -4.34 -6.27 1.66
N GLU A 80 -3.30 -5.89 2.40
CA GLU A 80 -1.99 -6.58 2.39
C GLU A 80 -2.14 -8.08 2.73
N ALA A 81 -2.95 -8.41 3.74
CA ALA A 81 -3.21 -9.79 4.15
C ALA A 81 -4.15 -10.56 3.21
N SER A 82 -4.78 -9.90 2.24
CA SER A 82 -5.84 -10.46 1.40
C SER A 82 -5.52 -10.47 -0.10
N GLY A 83 -4.24 -10.41 -0.47
CA GLY A 83 -3.80 -10.43 -1.86
C GLY A 83 -4.29 -11.66 -2.64
N ALA A 84 -4.36 -12.83 -2.00
CA ALA A 84 -4.91 -14.05 -2.60
C ALA A 84 -6.39 -13.95 -3.00
N PHE A 85 -7.12 -12.96 -2.49
CA PHE A 85 -8.52 -12.68 -2.82
C PHE A 85 -8.69 -11.50 -3.79
N GLY A 86 -7.62 -11.11 -4.47
CA GLY A 86 -7.64 -10.03 -5.46
C GLY A 86 -7.61 -8.61 -4.87
N MET A 87 -7.35 -8.47 -3.56
CA MET A 87 -7.09 -7.16 -2.97
C MET A 87 -5.66 -6.73 -3.25
N VAL A 88 -5.47 -5.43 -3.51
CA VAL A 88 -4.17 -4.87 -3.90
C VAL A 88 -4.03 -3.51 -3.23
N THR A 89 -2.88 -3.26 -2.58
CA THR A 89 -2.53 -1.92 -2.13
C THR A 89 -1.81 -1.14 -3.24
N PHE A 90 -1.84 0.19 -3.20
CA PHE A 90 -1.00 0.98 -4.11
C PHE A 90 0.47 0.57 -4.00
N ASP A 91 0.95 0.30 -2.80
CA ASP A 91 2.36 -0.03 -2.55
C ASP A 91 2.77 -1.35 -3.20
N SER A 92 1.96 -2.42 -3.07
CA SER A 92 2.23 -3.69 -3.72
C SER A 92 2.19 -3.58 -5.25
N HIS A 93 1.26 -2.79 -5.79
CA HIS A 93 1.18 -2.57 -7.24
C HIS A 93 2.33 -1.71 -7.78
N LEU A 94 2.81 -0.72 -7.01
CA LEU A 94 3.99 0.06 -7.36
C LEU A 94 5.25 -0.81 -7.43
N VAL A 95 5.43 -1.74 -6.50
CA VAL A 95 6.54 -2.69 -6.52
C VAL A 95 6.47 -3.58 -7.77
N GLY A 96 5.28 -4.07 -8.14
CA GLY A 96 5.06 -4.84 -9.37
C GLY A 96 5.40 -4.04 -10.63
N LEU A 97 4.94 -2.79 -10.75
CA LEU A 97 5.25 -1.92 -11.89
C LEU A 97 6.75 -1.61 -12.01
N TYR A 98 7.45 -1.50 -10.88
CA TYR A 98 8.92 -1.39 -10.86
C TYR A 98 9.58 -2.69 -11.33
N GLU A 99 9.11 -3.84 -10.86
CA GLU A 99 9.61 -5.15 -11.27
C GLU A 99 9.47 -5.39 -12.77
N GLU A 100 8.35 -4.96 -13.36
CA GLU A 100 8.07 -4.98 -14.79
C GLU A 100 8.88 -3.96 -15.61
N GLY A 101 9.63 -3.06 -14.95
CA GLY A 101 10.41 -2.01 -15.59
C GLY A 101 9.56 -0.90 -16.20
N LEU A 102 8.32 -0.70 -15.75
CA LEU A 102 7.41 0.32 -16.26
C LEU A 102 7.60 1.67 -15.59
N ILE A 103 8.07 1.70 -14.34
CA ILE A 103 8.35 2.92 -13.57
C ILE A 103 9.74 2.86 -12.93
N THR A 104 10.31 4.02 -12.61
CA THR A 104 11.59 4.10 -11.90
C THR A 104 11.38 3.92 -10.39
N GLN A 105 12.48 3.64 -9.66
CA GLN A 105 12.47 3.61 -8.19
C GLN A 105 11.99 4.94 -7.61
N GLU A 106 12.45 6.06 -8.15
CA GLU A 106 12.07 7.40 -7.70
C GLU A 106 10.57 7.61 -7.85
N THR A 107 9.99 7.17 -8.97
CA THR A 107 8.54 7.22 -9.20
C THR A 107 7.80 6.35 -8.18
N ALA A 108 8.22 5.10 -7.97
CA ALA A 108 7.59 4.22 -6.98
C ALA A 108 7.62 4.83 -5.57
N MET A 109 8.78 5.36 -5.15
CA MET A 109 8.95 6.00 -3.84
C MET A 109 8.18 7.31 -3.68
N ALA A 110 8.02 8.08 -4.77
CA ALA A 110 7.27 9.34 -4.74
C ALA A 110 5.76 9.13 -4.56
N PHE A 111 5.22 8.02 -5.10
CA PHE A 111 3.80 7.70 -5.06
C PHE A 111 3.43 6.67 -3.97
N ALA A 112 4.40 6.18 -3.20
CA ALA A 112 4.19 5.24 -2.11
C ALA A 112 3.28 5.80 -1.01
N SER A 113 2.35 4.99 -0.53
CA SER A 113 1.59 5.25 0.69
C SER A 113 2.47 4.97 1.92
N GLN A 114 3.21 3.87 1.90
CA GLN A 114 4.19 3.49 2.93
C GLN A 114 5.57 3.25 2.29
N ARG A 115 6.41 4.29 2.28
CA ARG A 115 7.74 4.26 1.66
C ARG A 115 8.62 3.10 2.11
N GLY A 116 8.54 2.72 3.40
CA GLY A 116 9.30 1.61 3.94
C GLY A 116 8.92 0.25 3.32
N ILE A 117 7.65 0.05 2.97
CA ILE A 117 7.18 -1.18 2.32
C ILE A 117 7.67 -1.23 0.88
N VAL A 118 7.45 -0.14 0.13
CA VAL A 118 7.91 -0.05 -1.27
C VAL A 118 9.43 -0.18 -1.35
N GLY A 119 10.18 0.50 -0.45
CA GLY A 119 11.64 0.39 -0.39
C GLY A 119 12.11 -1.04 -0.21
N ARG A 120 11.58 -1.77 0.79
CA ARG A 120 11.93 -3.18 1.01
C ARG A 120 11.56 -4.08 -0.19
N GLY A 121 10.42 -3.83 -0.83
CA GLY A 121 10.02 -4.56 -2.04
C GLY A 121 11.01 -4.35 -3.18
N ILE A 122 11.42 -3.11 -3.42
CA ILE A 122 12.43 -2.76 -4.44
C ILE A 122 13.79 -3.39 -4.11
N ASP A 123 14.23 -3.33 -2.85
CA ASP A 123 15.51 -3.91 -2.42
C ASP A 123 15.52 -5.43 -2.61
N ALA A 124 14.40 -6.10 -2.34
CA ALA A 124 14.25 -7.54 -2.60
C ALA A 124 14.38 -7.87 -4.10
N ILE A 125 13.77 -7.06 -4.98
CA ILE A 125 13.89 -7.21 -6.44
C ILE A 125 15.32 -6.97 -6.90
N LYS A 126 15.98 -5.90 -6.44
CA LYS A 126 17.39 -5.61 -6.76
C LYS A 126 18.30 -6.76 -6.32
N SER A 127 18.11 -7.24 -5.09
CA SER A 127 18.87 -8.38 -4.55
C SER A 127 18.70 -9.63 -5.41
N SER A 128 17.48 -9.94 -5.84
CA SER A 128 17.21 -11.09 -6.72
C SER A 128 17.86 -10.96 -8.11
N ARG A 129 18.09 -9.74 -8.57
CA ARG A 129 18.79 -9.44 -9.83
C ARG A 129 20.31 -9.33 -9.66
N GLY A 130 20.85 -9.47 -8.43
CA GLY A 130 22.26 -9.27 -8.13
C GLY A 130 22.71 -7.80 -8.16
N GLU A 131 21.76 -6.86 -8.09
CA GLU A 131 22.04 -5.43 -8.07
C GLU A 131 22.38 -4.96 -6.64
N LYS A 132 23.17 -3.89 -6.52
CA LYS A 132 23.48 -3.29 -5.21
C LYS A 132 22.22 -2.64 -4.61
N THR A 133 21.95 -2.92 -3.35
CA THR A 133 20.80 -2.34 -2.60
C THR A 133 21.20 -1.13 -1.76
N THR A 134 22.49 -0.89 -1.53
CA THR A 134 23.01 0.25 -0.75
C THR A 134 24.15 0.94 -1.46
N ASP A 135 24.25 2.28 -1.30
CA ASP A 135 25.39 3.08 -1.78
C ASP A 135 26.61 3.01 -0.85
N ILE A 136 26.56 2.17 0.20
CA ILE A 136 27.69 2.00 1.13
C ILE A 136 28.72 1.09 0.46
N GLU A 137 29.75 1.69 -0.11
CA GLU A 137 30.75 1.00 -0.91
C GLU A 137 31.70 0.09 -0.14
N LYS A 138 31.84 0.21 1.17
CA LYS A 138 32.66 -0.68 2.02
C LYS A 138 32.16 -0.67 3.47
N LEU A 139 31.41 -1.66 3.88
CA LEU A 139 31.37 -2.07 5.29
C LEU A 139 32.56 -3.00 5.53
N GLU A 140 33.70 -2.46 5.89
CA GLU A 140 34.77 -3.23 6.55
C GLU A 140 34.37 -3.37 8.02
N ILE A 141 34.15 -4.62 8.46
CA ILE A 141 33.97 -4.92 9.88
C ILE A 141 35.32 -4.62 10.54
N ASP A 142 35.37 -3.59 11.36
CA ASP A 142 36.53 -3.29 12.20
C ASP A 142 36.73 -4.44 13.22
N ARG A 143 37.59 -5.38 12.86
CA ARG A 143 37.94 -6.53 13.70
C ARG A 143 38.84 -6.17 14.88
N THR A 144 39.22 -4.91 15.05
CA THR A 144 40.09 -4.46 16.14
C THR A 144 39.35 -4.29 17.46
N TYR A 145 38.00 -4.18 17.44
CA TYR A 145 37.19 -3.97 18.64
C TYR A 145 37.17 -5.18 19.62
N ASN A 146 37.54 -6.36 19.19
CA ASN A 146 37.51 -7.59 20.02
C ASN A 146 38.86 -7.95 20.70
N LYS A 147 39.86 -7.06 20.73
CA LYS A 147 41.16 -7.30 21.38
C LYS A 147 41.40 -6.52 22.66
N ALA A 148 40.38 -5.92 23.25
CA ALA A 148 40.48 -5.19 24.51
C ALA A 148 39.51 -5.78 25.56
N ILE A 149 39.68 -7.06 25.91
CA ILE A 149 39.26 -7.67 27.18
C ILE A 149 40.33 -8.69 27.57
#